data_29d956747a13977fdd656e4c3ccfe7fa
#
_entry.id   29d956747a13977fdd656e4c3ccfe7fa
#
_cell.length_a   1.000
_cell.length_b   1.000
_cell.length_c   1.000
_cell.angle_alpha   90.00
_cell.angle_beta   90.00
_cell.angle_gamma   90.00
#
_symmetry.space_group_name_H-M   'P 1'
#
loop_
_entity.id
_entity.type
_entity.pdbx_description
1 polymer ?
#
loop_
_entity_poly.entity_id
_entity_poly.type
_entity_poly.pdbx_seq_one_letter_code
_entity_poly.pdbx_strand_id
1 'polypeptide(L)'
;MTTLIRARIIHDDSPESPRECSNVGHLVTWDRFGITYEDSRGKQQTLRDVNGFGGRQLAHQHMRGESVAIRVALPSSMHRDGFLYATRADVAREWGAAADVLDKARVCLESEARTYIQWADGDVYGRVIERRTLCELCDAAEDVPDDCPHCEIDEDSCWGFYGTDDVDANGMTDGLSEAEAAALRTEASAGHVEYNAYGGRIAARWREAA
;
A
#
# COMPACT_ATOMS: atom_id res chain seq x y z
N MET A 1 -16.90 -32.63 7.96
CA MET A 1 -16.38 -31.48 8.76
C MET A 1 -16.46 -30.27 7.86
N THR A 2 -17.28 -29.34 8.21
CA THR A 2 -17.46 -28.09 7.46
C THR A 2 -16.41 -27.08 7.88
N THR A 3 -15.83 -26.36 6.93
CA THR A 3 -14.93 -25.24 7.18
C THR A 3 -15.65 -23.94 6.85
N LEU A 4 -15.64 -23.00 7.76
CA LEU A 4 -16.13 -21.65 7.56
C LEU A 4 -14.94 -20.70 7.33
N ILE A 5 -15.12 -19.73 6.46
CA ILE A 5 -14.13 -18.69 6.14
C ILE A 5 -14.67 -17.34 6.60
N ARG A 6 -13.81 -16.54 7.20
CA ARG A 6 -14.04 -15.12 7.47
C ARG A 6 -12.86 -14.32 6.93
N ALA A 7 -13.13 -13.39 6.02
CA ALA A 7 -12.14 -12.45 5.51
C ALA A 7 -12.36 -11.08 6.15
N ARG A 8 -11.25 -10.40 6.49
CA ARG A 8 -11.26 -9.07 7.10
C ARG A 8 -10.23 -8.19 6.41
N ILE A 9 -10.57 -6.94 6.20
CA ILE A 9 -9.65 -5.88 5.76
C ILE A 9 -9.45 -4.96 6.94
N ILE A 10 -8.21 -4.76 7.34
CA ILE A 10 -7.86 -3.99 8.53
C ILE A 10 -6.95 -2.85 8.12
N HIS A 11 -7.27 -1.62 8.54
CA HIS A 11 -6.40 -0.46 8.33
C HIS A 11 -5.09 -0.66 9.07
N ASP A 12 -3.97 -0.38 8.41
CA ASP A 12 -2.64 -0.42 9.03
C ASP A 12 -2.33 0.93 9.67
N ASP A 13 -2.34 0.97 10.99
CA ASP A 13 -2.12 2.21 11.76
C ASP A 13 -0.65 2.65 11.80
N SER A 14 0.27 1.80 11.37
CA SER A 14 1.72 2.07 11.43
C SER A 14 2.50 1.41 10.28
N PRO A 15 2.11 1.67 9.02
CA PRO A 15 2.73 1.04 7.88
C PRO A 15 4.17 1.51 7.68
N GLU A 16 5.04 0.59 7.28
CA GLU A 16 6.39 0.94 6.84
C GLU A 16 6.33 1.82 5.58
N SER A 17 7.27 2.77 5.49
CA SER A 17 7.33 3.63 4.31
C SER A 17 7.75 2.83 3.06
N PRO A 18 7.04 2.94 1.93
CA PRO A 18 7.47 2.30 0.69
C PRO A 18 8.83 2.79 0.21
N ARG A 19 9.33 3.92 0.77
CA ARG A 19 10.67 4.45 0.48
C ARG A 19 11.79 3.70 1.20
N GLU A 20 11.50 2.80 2.12
CA GLU A 20 12.46 1.90 2.75
C GLU A 20 12.80 0.67 1.87
N CYS A 21 12.00 0.41 0.85
CA CYS A 21 12.26 -0.59 -0.17
C CYS A 21 13.20 -0.06 -1.27
N SER A 22 13.66 -0.98 -2.14
CA SER A 22 14.44 -0.59 -3.33
C SER A 22 13.56 0.18 -4.32
N ASN A 23 13.83 1.46 -4.47
CA ASN A 23 13.13 2.35 -5.40
C ASN A 23 14.09 2.85 -6.48
N VAL A 24 13.58 3.09 -7.68
CA VAL A 24 14.34 3.68 -8.78
C VAL A 24 14.29 5.20 -8.73
N GLY A 25 13.15 5.74 -8.35
CA GLY A 25 12.92 7.17 -8.26
C GLY A 25 13.49 7.81 -7.00
N HIS A 26 13.98 9.03 -7.11
CA HIS A 26 14.33 9.89 -5.98
C HIS A 26 13.16 10.82 -5.68
N LEU A 27 12.73 10.84 -4.42
CA LEU A 27 11.61 11.64 -3.97
C LEU A 27 12.04 13.08 -3.64
N VAL A 28 11.25 14.05 -4.09
CA VAL A 28 11.32 15.45 -3.64
C VAL A 28 9.92 15.91 -3.28
N THR A 29 9.73 16.28 -2.03
CA THR A 29 8.49 16.90 -1.53
C THR A 29 8.80 18.31 -1.04
N TRP A 30 7.78 19.16 -0.98
CA TRP A 30 7.93 20.53 -0.47
C TRP A 30 6.71 20.99 0.32
N ASP A 31 6.98 21.97 1.14
CA ASP A 31 6.01 22.80 1.79
C ASP A 31 6.37 24.29 1.60
N ARG A 32 5.71 25.19 2.33
CA ARG A 32 6.03 26.64 2.30
C ARG A 32 7.39 26.99 2.91
N PHE A 33 8.02 26.07 3.64
CA PHE A 33 9.24 26.32 4.43
C PHE A 33 10.51 25.70 3.84
N GLY A 34 10.36 24.82 2.86
CA GLY A 34 11.51 24.16 2.26
C GLY A 34 11.15 22.90 1.47
N ILE A 35 12.19 22.09 1.23
CA ILE A 35 12.07 20.79 0.57
C ILE A 35 12.64 19.69 1.45
N THR A 36 12.05 18.50 1.30
CA THR A 36 12.64 17.22 1.72
C THR A 36 12.90 16.40 0.47
N TYR A 37 14.13 15.89 0.33
CA TYR A 37 14.53 15.12 -0.83
C TYR A 37 15.37 13.91 -0.41
N GLU A 38 15.42 12.89 -1.25
CA GLU A 38 16.30 11.75 -1.10
C GLU A 38 17.62 12.00 -1.83
N ASP A 39 18.73 11.81 -1.11
CA ASP A 39 20.06 11.87 -1.73
C ASP A 39 20.35 10.59 -2.55
N SER A 40 21.50 10.54 -3.21
CA SER A 40 21.93 9.39 -4.04
C SER A 40 22.04 8.05 -3.29
N ARG A 41 21.91 8.08 -1.96
CA ARG A 41 21.91 6.89 -1.08
C ARG A 41 20.52 6.55 -0.56
N GLY A 42 19.46 7.25 -1.04
CA GLY A 42 18.09 7.10 -0.55
C GLY A 42 17.85 7.74 0.82
N LYS A 43 18.82 8.46 1.40
CA LYS A 43 18.65 9.11 2.69
C LYS A 43 17.91 10.43 2.55
N GLN A 44 16.90 10.65 3.36
CA GLN A 44 16.16 11.90 3.38
C GLN A 44 17.00 13.06 3.94
N GLN A 45 16.97 14.16 3.21
CA GLN A 45 17.62 15.44 3.53
C GLN A 45 16.59 16.55 3.49
N THR A 46 16.73 17.57 4.33
CA THR A 46 15.84 18.73 4.35
C THR A 46 16.62 20.00 4.10
N LEU A 47 16.16 20.81 3.14
CA LEU A 47 16.63 22.19 2.93
C LEU A 47 15.54 23.16 3.30
N ARG A 48 15.85 24.10 4.19
CA ARG A 48 14.95 25.18 4.58
C ARG A 48 14.98 26.31 3.55
N ASP A 49 13.81 26.92 3.33
CA ASP A 49 13.69 28.09 2.47
C ASP A 49 14.18 29.36 3.19
N VAL A 50 15.48 29.56 3.19
CA VAL A 50 16.12 30.73 3.81
C VAL A 50 16.08 31.99 2.94
N ASN A 51 15.68 31.86 1.66
CA ASN A 51 15.65 32.93 0.68
C ASN A 51 14.24 33.43 0.35
N GLY A 52 13.18 32.83 0.94
CA GLY A 52 11.80 33.19 0.70
C GLY A 52 11.25 32.79 -0.69
N PHE A 53 11.90 31.85 -1.36
CA PHE A 53 11.44 31.37 -2.67
C PHE A 53 10.23 30.43 -2.61
N GLY A 54 9.97 29.88 -1.43
CA GLY A 54 9.00 28.79 -1.27
C GLY A 54 9.54 27.43 -1.71
N GLY A 55 9.03 26.37 -1.10
CA GLY A 55 9.51 25.00 -1.30
C GLY A 55 9.51 24.56 -2.76
N ARG A 56 8.46 24.88 -3.53
CA ARG A 56 8.37 24.53 -4.95
C ARG A 56 9.52 25.12 -5.79
N GLN A 57 9.88 26.38 -5.56
CA GLN A 57 10.98 27.01 -6.29
C GLN A 57 12.32 26.42 -5.90
N LEU A 58 12.50 26.14 -4.61
CA LEU A 58 13.71 25.49 -4.09
C LEU A 58 13.87 24.08 -4.67
N ALA A 59 12.77 23.31 -4.81
CA ALA A 59 12.78 22.02 -5.46
C ALA A 59 13.23 22.10 -6.93
N HIS A 60 12.71 23.07 -7.69
CA HIS A 60 13.16 23.31 -9.06
C HIS A 60 14.62 23.75 -9.16
N GLN A 61 15.12 24.51 -8.19
CA GLN A 61 16.52 24.91 -8.14
C GLN A 61 17.43 23.71 -7.81
N HIS A 62 17.04 22.87 -6.87
CA HIS A 62 17.74 21.63 -6.54
C HIS A 62 17.88 20.73 -7.77
N MET A 63 16.81 20.57 -8.54
CA MET A 63 16.78 19.72 -9.73
C MET A 63 17.67 20.20 -10.88
N ARG A 64 18.04 21.50 -10.94
CA ARG A 64 18.93 22.02 -12.00
C ARG A 64 20.35 21.43 -11.95
N GLY A 65 20.78 20.96 -10.79
CA GLY A 65 22.07 20.29 -10.60
C GLY A 65 22.08 18.81 -10.96
N GLU A 66 20.90 18.21 -11.14
CA GLU A 66 20.76 16.78 -11.35
C GLU A 66 20.71 16.41 -12.84
N SER A 67 21.32 15.28 -13.21
CA SER A 67 21.26 14.72 -14.56
C SER A 67 19.97 13.94 -14.79
N VAL A 68 18.83 14.63 -14.68
CA VAL A 68 17.50 14.01 -14.76
C VAL A 68 17.21 13.43 -16.14
N ALA A 69 16.83 12.17 -16.19
CA ALA A 69 16.33 11.51 -17.39
C ALA A 69 14.80 11.62 -17.49
N ILE A 70 14.11 11.46 -16.37
CA ILE A 70 12.65 11.48 -16.31
C ILE A 70 12.18 12.02 -14.95
N ARG A 71 11.01 12.66 -14.95
CA ARG A 71 10.34 13.16 -13.76
C ARG A 71 8.84 12.93 -13.86
N VAL A 72 8.24 12.49 -12.74
CA VAL A 72 6.80 12.27 -12.58
C VAL A 72 6.31 13.08 -11.39
N ALA A 73 5.24 13.85 -11.56
CA ALA A 73 4.60 14.55 -10.44
C ALA A 73 3.94 13.53 -9.51
N LEU A 74 3.93 13.83 -8.21
CA LEU A 74 3.10 13.07 -7.28
C LEU A 74 1.62 13.28 -7.64
N PRO A 75 0.78 12.25 -7.49
CA PRO A 75 -0.68 12.41 -7.55
C PRO A 75 -1.16 13.49 -6.58
N SER A 76 -2.33 14.07 -6.84
CA SER A 76 -2.92 15.05 -5.93
C SER A 76 -3.21 14.40 -4.58
N SER A 77 -2.72 15.01 -3.52
CA SER A 77 -2.89 14.57 -2.13
C SER A 77 -3.18 15.78 -1.26
N MET A 78 -3.88 15.56 -0.14
CA MET A 78 -4.09 16.61 0.87
C MET A 78 -2.84 16.90 1.69
N HIS A 79 -1.89 15.99 1.70
CA HIS A 79 -0.76 16.00 2.63
C HIS A 79 0.60 16.24 1.98
N ARG A 80 0.73 15.99 0.67
CA ARG A 80 2.03 16.03 -0.01
C ARG A 80 1.96 16.62 -1.42
N ASP A 81 2.83 17.58 -1.66
CA ASP A 81 3.18 18.08 -3.00
C ASP A 81 4.61 17.68 -3.32
N GLY A 82 4.87 17.25 -4.55
CA GLY A 82 6.20 16.81 -4.92
C GLY A 82 6.30 16.17 -6.30
N PHE A 83 7.40 15.51 -6.49
CA PHE A 83 7.66 14.66 -7.66
C PHE A 83 8.69 13.57 -7.34
N LEU A 84 8.67 12.54 -8.15
CA LEU A 84 9.75 11.56 -8.27
C LEU A 84 10.55 11.84 -9.53
N TYR A 85 11.88 11.63 -9.47
CA TYR A 85 12.74 11.68 -10.64
C TYR A 85 13.71 10.53 -10.65
N ALA A 86 14.17 10.15 -11.83
CA ALA A 86 15.30 9.25 -12.01
C ALA A 86 16.37 9.96 -12.87
N THR A 87 17.64 9.75 -12.51
CA THR A 87 18.76 10.23 -13.30
C THR A 87 19.03 9.31 -14.48
N ARG A 88 19.85 9.75 -15.44
CA ARG A 88 20.31 8.89 -16.54
C ARG A 88 21.07 7.66 -16.02
N ALA A 89 21.79 7.81 -14.91
CA ALA A 89 22.52 6.72 -14.29
C ALA A 89 21.58 5.67 -13.68
N ASP A 90 20.50 6.11 -13.03
CA ASP A 90 19.50 5.20 -12.46
C ASP A 90 18.79 4.38 -13.56
N VAL A 91 18.34 5.06 -14.61
CA VAL A 91 17.68 4.42 -15.76
C VAL A 91 18.61 3.40 -16.44
N ALA A 92 19.89 3.77 -16.63
CA ALA A 92 20.88 2.86 -17.24
C ALA A 92 21.20 1.66 -16.34
N ARG A 93 21.25 1.87 -15.03
CA ARG A 93 21.49 0.78 -14.06
C ARG A 93 20.35 -0.24 -14.06
N GLU A 94 19.09 0.22 -14.12
CA GLU A 94 17.90 -0.62 -13.97
C GLU A 94 17.55 -1.34 -15.29
N TRP A 95 17.58 -0.63 -16.42
CA TRP A 95 17.09 -1.14 -17.70
C TRP A 95 18.13 -1.21 -18.82
N GLY A 96 19.37 -0.78 -18.56
CA GLY A 96 20.41 -0.75 -19.59
C GLY A 96 20.17 0.30 -20.67
N ALA A 97 20.49 -0.05 -21.94
CA ALA A 97 20.43 0.86 -23.10
C ALA A 97 19.32 0.50 -24.11
N ALA A 98 18.23 -0.15 -23.69
CA ALA A 98 17.13 -0.49 -24.58
C ALA A 98 16.40 0.77 -25.08
N ALA A 99 15.75 0.68 -26.25
CA ALA A 99 15.09 1.86 -26.88
C ALA A 99 13.89 2.39 -26.08
N ASP A 100 13.24 1.55 -25.27
CA ASP A 100 12.01 1.85 -24.53
C ASP A 100 12.25 2.15 -23.04
N VAL A 101 13.50 2.38 -22.64
CA VAL A 101 13.87 2.53 -21.21
C VAL A 101 13.17 3.71 -20.52
N LEU A 102 12.94 4.80 -21.24
CA LEU A 102 12.26 5.97 -20.66
C LEU A 102 10.78 5.73 -20.41
N ASP A 103 10.11 4.94 -21.26
CA ASP A 103 8.71 4.57 -21.04
C ASP A 103 8.59 3.60 -19.85
N LYS A 104 9.48 2.62 -19.75
CA LYS A 104 9.56 1.73 -18.58
C LYS A 104 9.83 2.50 -17.28
N ALA A 105 10.78 3.42 -17.32
CA ALA A 105 11.08 4.28 -16.19
C ALA A 105 9.89 5.15 -15.79
N ARG A 106 9.13 5.67 -16.76
CA ARG A 106 7.92 6.44 -16.48
C ARG A 106 6.87 5.61 -15.75
N VAL A 107 6.55 4.43 -16.26
CA VAL A 107 5.56 3.52 -15.64
C VAL A 107 5.99 3.15 -14.22
N CYS A 108 7.27 2.84 -14.02
CA CYS A 108 7.81 2.53 -12.70
C CYS A 108 7.66 3.72 -11.72
N LEU A 109 8.10 4.92 -12.12
CA LEU A 109 7.98 6.11 -11.27
C LEU A 109 6.53 6.50 -10.99
N GLU A 110 5.61 6.33 -11.94
CA GLU A 110 4.18 6.56 -11.74
C GLU A 110 3.59 5.58 -10.72
N SER A 111 4.04 4.32 -10.73
CA SER A 111 3.66 3.32 -9.72
C SER A 111 4.22 3.69 -8.35
N GLU A 112 5.53 3.98 -8.24
CA GLU A 112 6.15 4.41 -6.98
C GLU A 112 5.48 5.67 -6.42
N ALA A 113 5.13 6.65 -7.27
CA ALA A 113 4.46 7.88 -6.87
C ALA A 113 3.07 7.60 -6.28
N ARG A 114 2.31 6.70 -6.90
CA ARG A 114 0.98 6.29 -6.41
C ARG A 114 1.08 5.61 -5.05
N THR A 115 1.95 4.62 -4.94
CA THR A 115 2.18 3.88 -3.70
C THR A 115 2.62 4.82 -2.56
N TYR A 116 3.52 5.77 -2.86
CA TYR A 116 3.95 6.75 -1.87
C TYR A 116 2.80 7.65 -1.38
N ILE A 117 1.93 8.11 -2.28
CA ILE A 117 0.80 8.95 -1.89
C ILE A 117 -0.24 8.16 -1.10
N GLN A 118 -0.55 6.92 -1.48
CA GLN A 118 -1.44 6.06 -0.69
C GLN A 118 -0.90 5.87 0.73
N TRP A 119 0.40 5.61 0.88
CA TRP A 119 1.03 5.56 2.19
C TRP A 119 0.93 6.88 2.96
N ALA A 120 1.23 8.00 2.31
CA ALA A 120 1.22 9.33 2.94
C ALA A 120 -0.19 9.79 3.35
N ASP A 121 -1.21 9.34 2.65
CA ASP A 121 -2.62 9.60 2.94
C ASP A 121 -3.22 8.59 3.93
N GLY A 122 -2.44 7.58 4.34
CA GLY A 122 -2.87 6.53 5.28
C GLY A 122 -3.75 5.45 4.64
N ASP A 123 -3.68 5.29 3.33
CA ASP A 123 -4.46 4.31 2.57
C ASP A 123 -3.71 2.98 2.47
N VAL A 124 -3.38 2.39 3.62
CA VAL A 124 -2.63 1.13 3.75
C VAL A 124 -3.38 0.15 4.63
N TYR A 125 -3.41 -1.11 4.22
CA TYR A 125 -4.25 -2.14 4.81
C TYR A 125 -3.52 -3.48 4.97
N GLY A 126 -4.07 -4.31 5.86
CA GLY A 126 -3.80 -5.72 5.96
C GLY A 126 -5.05 -6.54 5.61
N ARG A 127 -4.83 -7.78 5.18
CA ARG A 127 -5.87 -8.80 5.13
C ARG A 127 -5.69 -9.78 6.28
N VAL A 128 -6.78 -10.29 6.82
CA VAL A 128 -6.81 -11.40 7.76
C VAL A 128 -7.84 -12.41 7.26
N ILE A 129 -7.41 -13.65 7.05
CA ILE A 129 -8.25 -14.76 6.65
C ILE A 129 -8.28 -15.75 7.82
N GLU A 130 -9.46 -15.98 8.35
CA GLU A 130 -9.70 -16.95 9.40
C GLU A 130 -10.44 -18.16 8.82
N ARG A 131 -9.93 -19.35 9.09
CA ARG A 131 -10.52 -20.64 8.71
C ARG A 131 -10.96 -21.33 9.97
N ARG A 132 -12.25 -21.59 10.10
CA ARG A 132 -12.82 -22.27 11.26
C ARG A 132 -13.30 -23.66 10.87
N THR A 133 -12.64 -24.69 11.39
CA THR A 133 -13.08 -26.06 11.25
C THR A 133 -14.10 -26.37 12.35
N LEU A 134 -15.33 -26.71 11.94
CA LEU A 134 -16.41 -27.00 12.89
C LEU A 134 -16.16 -28.34 13.59
N CYS A 135 -16.35 -28.36 14.91
CA CYS A 135 -16.44 -29.60 15.67
C CYS A 135 -17.75 -30.34 15.37
N GLU A 136 -17.86 -31.61 15.74
CA GLU A 136 -19.06 -32.44 15.46
C GLU A 136 -20.36 -31.81 15.97
N LEU A 137 -20.32 -31.13 17.11
CA LEU A 137 -21.49 -30.46 17.70
C LEU A 137 -21.92 -29.24 16.89
N CYS A 138 -20.96 -28.43 16.42
CA CYS A 138 -21.25 -27.26 15.60
C CYS A 138 -21.61 -27.63 14.17
N ASP A 139 -21.01 -28.68 13.61
CA ASP A 139 -21.29 -29.19 12.25
C ASP A 139 -22.73 -29.74 12.11
N ALA A 140 -23.32 -30.19 13.24
CA ALA A 140 -24.69 -30.66 13.31
C ALA A 140 -25.70 -29.58 13.75
N ALA A 141 -25.27 -28.40 14.15
CA ALA A 141 -26.11 -27.33 14.67
C ALA A 141 -26.68 -26.45 13.55
N GLU A 142 -27.95 -26.02 13.67
CA GLU A 142 -28.52 -25.00 12.76
C GLU A 142 -27.86 -23.61 12.95
N ASP A 143 -27.54 -23.28 14.21
CA ASP A 143 -26.84 -22.04 14.57
C ASP A 143 -25.47 -22.37 15.15
N VAL A 144 -24.40 -21.95 14.50
CA VAL A 144 -23.03 -22.15 14.94
C VAL A 144 -22.60 -20.99 15.83
N PRO A 145 -22.33 -21.22 17.15
CA PRO A 145 -21.89 -20.15 18.04
C PRO A 145 -20.50 -19.64 17.64
N ASP A 146 -20.31 -18.34 17.66
CA ASP A 146 -19.05 -17.69 17.24
C ASP A 146 -17.85 -18.04 18.12
N ASP A 147 -18.08 -18.42 19.37
CA ASP A 147 -17.08 -18.62 20.41
C ASP A 147 -16.93 -20.09 20.89
N CYS A 148 -17.31 -21.06 20.07
CA CYS A 148 -17.18 -22.47 20.44
C CYS A 148 -15.71 -22.85 20.70
N PRO A 149 -15.36 -23.29 21.91
CA PRO A 149 -13.97 -23.61 22.26
C PRO A 149 -13.45 -24.93 21.65
N HIS A 150 -14.34 -25.70 21.00
CA HIS A 150 -14.00 -26.98 20.37
C HIS A 150 -13.79 -26.87 18.86
N CYS A 151 -14.06 -25.71 18.26
CA CYS A 151 -13.74 -25.45 16.88
C CYS A 151 -12.30 -24.93 16.77
N GLU A 152 -11.55 -25.44 15.78
CA GLU A 152 -10.22 -24.96 15.49
C GLU A 152 -10.29 -23.73 14.57
N ILE A 153 -9.53 -22.68 14.89
CA ILE A 153 -9.41 -21.48 14.07
C ILE A 153 -7.94 -21.35 13.66
N ASP A 154 -7.71 -21.35 12.35
CA ASP A 154 -6.44 -21.01 11.72
C ASP A 154 -6.53 -19.61 11.13
N GLU A 155 -5.50 -18.78 11.37
CA GLU A 155 -5.45 -17.40 10.92
C GLU A 155 -4.22 -17.19 10.01
N ASP A 156 -4.47 -16.61 8.84
CA ASP A 156 -3.45 -16.13 7.91
C ASP A 156 -3.60 -14.61 7.75
N SER A 157 -2.51 -13.86 7.95
CA SER A 157 -2.52 -12.42 7.80
C SER A 157 -1.37 -11.93 6.93
N CYS A 158 -1.64 -10.89 6.13
CA CYS A 158 -0.66 -10.21 5.31
C CYS A 158 -0.94 -8.71 5.31
N TRP A 159 0.12 -7.89 5.36
CA TRP A 159 0.03 -6.45 5.55
C TRP A 159 0.75 -5.70 4.43
N GLY A 160 0.51 -4.38 4.34
CA GLY A 160 1.21 -3.52 3.41
C GLY A 160 0.56 -3.43 2.02
N PHE A 161 -0.76 -3.64 1.93
CA PHE A 161 -1.52 -3.41 0.70
C PHE A 161 -1.95 -1.96 0.60
N TYR A 162 -1.81 -1.36 -0.58
CA TYR A 162 -2.13 0.04 -0.84
C TYR A 162 -3.48 0.17 -1.54
N GLY A 163 -4.46 0.77 -0.85
CA GLY A 163 -5.84 0.89 -1.32
C GLY A 163 -6.67 -0.38 -1.20
N THR A 164 -7.98 -0.24 -1.28
CA THR A 164 -8.95 -1.34 -1.24
C THR A 164 -9.89 -1.36 -2.45
N ASP A 165 -9.75 -0.44 -3.38
CA ASP A 165 -10.64 -0.30 -4.54
C ASP A 165 -10.58 -1.52 -5.48
N ASP A 166 -9.40 -2.13 -5.61
CA ASP A 166 -9.18 -3.33 -6.40
C ASP A 166 -8.21 -4.27 -5.67
N VAL A 167 -8.77 -5.17 -4.86
CA VAL A 167 -8.02 -6.11 -4.03
C VAL A 167 -7.24 -7.16 -4.84
N ASP A 168 -7.66 -7.42 -6.08
CA ASP A 168 -6.93 -8.31 -6.98
C ASP A 168 -5.73 -7.59 -7.61
N ALA A 169 -5.92 -6.37 -8.11
CA ALA A 169 -4.85 -5.62 -8.75
C ALA A 169 -3.73 -5.20 -7.77
N ASN A 170 -4.04 -4.99 -6.49
CA ASN A 170 -3.05 -4.67 -5.48
C ASN A 170 -2.43 -5.90 -4.79
N GLY A 171 -2.78 -7.11 -5.24
CA GLY A 171 -2.22 -8.39 -4.77
C GLY A 171 -2.78 -8.88 -3.42
N MET A 172 -3.82 -8.24 -2.89
CA MET A 172 -4.41 -8.64 -1.61
C MET A 172 -5.03 -10.04 -1.65
N THR A 173 -5.38 -10.55 -2.83
CA THR A 173 -5.90 -11.91 -3.03
C THR A 173 -4.83 -12.95 -3.37
N ASP A 174 -3.57 -12.55 -3.53
CA ASP A 174 -2.49 -13.45 -3.92
C ASP A 174 -2.28 -14.57 -2.88
N GLY A 175 -2.19 -15.80 -3.37
CA GLY A 175 -1.97 -16.99 -2.54
C GLY A 175 -3.21 -17.49 -1.79
N LEU A 176 -4.38 -16.86 -1.94
CA LEU A 176 -5.64 -17.31 -1.39
C LEU A 176 -6.31 -18.37 -2.29
N SER A 177 -7.12 -19.24 -1.68
CA SER A 177 -8.07 -20.06 -2.42
C SER A 177 -9.18 -19.17 -3.03
N GLU A 178 -9.91 -19.68 -4.03
CA GLU A 178 -10.99 -18.90 -4.66
C GLU A 178 -12.10 -18.52 -3.66
N ALA A 179 -12.41 -19.40 -2.70
CA ALA A 179 -13.41 -19.12 -1.67
C ALA A 179 -12.98 -17.97 -0.75
N GLU A 180 -11.70 -17.93 -0.36
CA GLU A 180 -11.12 -16.88 0.47
C GLU A 180 -11.04 -15.56 -0.28
N ALA A 181 -10.56 -15.59 -1.53
CA ALA A 181 -10.52 -14.43 -2.39
C ALA A 181 -11.91 -13.84 -2.65
N ALA A 182 -12.93 -14.70 -2.90
CA ALA A 182 -14.31 -14.26 -3.04
C ALA A 182 -14.88 -13.64 -1.77
N ALA A 183 -14.55 -14.19 -0.60
CA ALA A 183 -14.92 -13.60 0.69
C ALA A 183 -14.30 -12.20 0.85
N LEU A 184 -13.00 -12.06 0.55
CA LEU A 184 -12.28 -10.79 0.65
C LEU A 184 -12.82 -9.73 -0.33
N ARG A 185 -13.07 -10.10 -1.59
CA ARG A 185 -13.71 -9.21 -2.60
C ARG A 185 -15.07 -8.71 -2.12
N THR A 186 -15.83 -9.55 -1.41
CA THR A 186 -17.14 -9.16 -0.88
C THR A 186 -17.00 -8.11 0.21
N GLU A 187 -16.05 -8.26 1.14
CA GLU A 187 -15.80 -7.28 2.18
C GLU A 187 -15.31 -5.95 1.59
N ALA A 188 -14.38 -6.00 0.62
CA ALA A 188 -13.90 -4.83 -0.10
C ALA A 188 -15.04 -4.09 -0.83
N SER A 189 -15.87 -4.81 -1.58
CA SER A 189 -16.99 -4.24 -2.33
C SER A 189 -18.06 -3.62 -1.43
N ALA A 190 -18.19 -4.12 -0.20
CA ALA A 190 -19.06 -3.54 0.82
C ALA A 190 -18.44 -2.35 1.55
N GLY A 191 -17.16 -2.04 1.30
CA GLY A 191 -16.42 -1.00 2.02
C GLY A 191 -16.17 -1.33 3.49
N HIS A 192 -16.14 -2.62 3.82
CA HIS A 192 -15.95 -3.08 5.19
C HIS A 192 -14.46 -3.06 5.56
N VAL A 193 -14.02 -1.99 6.20
CA VAL A 193 -12.66 -1.83 6.75
C VAL A 193 -12.73 -1.69 8.26
N GLU A 194 -11.92 -2.48 8.96
CA GLU A 194 -11.76 -2.38 10.41
C GLU A 194 -10.63 -1.41 10.75
N TYR A 195 -10.91 -0.47 11.67
CA TYR A 195 -9.93 0.48 12.20
C TYR A 195 -9.61 0.13 13.65
N ASN A 196 -8.38 -0.27 13.93
CA ASN A 196 -7.95 -0.69 15.26
C ASN A 196 -8.07 0.41 16.32
N ALA A 197 -7.92 1.67 15.94
CA ALA A 197 -7.83 2.79 16.88
C ALA A 197 -9.16 3.17 17.55
N TYR A 198 -10.33 2.82 17.01
CA TYR A 198 -11.63 3.33 17.47
C TYR A 198 -12.76 2.29 17.59
N GLY A 199 -12.44 1.01 17.51
CA GLY A 199 -13.38 -0.07 17.92
C GLY A 199 -14.67 -0.20 17.14
N GLY A 200 -14.75 0.34 15.94
CA GLY A 200 -15.86 0.11 15.02
C GLY A 200 -15.74 -1.25 14.37
N ARG A 201 -16.05 -2.32 15.09
CA ARG A 201 -16.16 -3.65 14.50
C ARG A 201 -17.38 -3.71 13.58
N ILE A 202 -17.16 -3.57 12.29
CA ILE A 202 -18.06 -4.15 11.31
C ILE A 202 -17.69 -5.64 11.30
N ALA A 203 -18.45 -6.45 12.02
CA ALA A 203 -18.16 -7.87 12.15
C ALA A 203 -18.26 -8.56 10.77
N ALA A 204 -17.14 -8.86 10.18
CA ALA A 204 -17.08 -9.73 9.02
C ALA A 204 -17.74 -11.07 9.36
N ARG A 205 -18.57 -11.59 8.43
CA ARG A 205 -19.39 -12.79 8.69
C ARG A 205 -18.64 -14.05 8.27
N TRP A 206 -18.88 -15.13 9.02
CA TRP A 206 -18.49 -16.47 8.62
C TRP A 206 -19.27 -16.91 7.38
N ARG A 207 -18.59 -17.58 6.44
CA ARG A 207 -19.15 -18.14 5.20
C ARG A 207 -18.65 -19.56 5.01
N GLU A 208 -19.46 -20.43 4.42
CA GLU A 208 -19.01 -21.76 4.08
C GLU A 208 -17.93 -21.69 2.99
N ALA A 209 -16.86 -22.48 3.17
CA ALA A 209 -15.88 -22.75 2.14
C ALA A 209 -16.52 -23.70 1.12
N ALA A 210 -16.90 -23.19 -0.06
CA ALA A 210 -17.50 -23.99 -1.13
C ALA A 210 -16.49 -24.92 -1.80
#